data_e78687666c04db8935da00302d6604ca
#
_entry.id   e78687666c04db8935da00302d6604ca
#
_cell.length_a   1.000
_cell.length_b   1.000
_cell.length_c   1.000
_cell.angle_alpha   90.00
_cell.angle_beta   90.00
_cell.angle_gamma   90.00
#
_symmetry.space_group_name_H-M   'P 1'
#
loop_
_entity.id
_entity.type
_entity.pdbx_description
1 polymer ?
#
loop_
_entity_poly.entity_id
_entity_poly.type
_entity_poly.pdbx_seq_one_letter_code
_entity_poly.pdbx_strand_id
1 'polypeptide(L)'
;MEMIEYVKIETPFIRAEDGSKKLIEGNYRNETVEYLKDSLWEFTEKIDGTNISIVWDGHKVEFHGRTERAQIPSHLVNKLNEMFGGDVNEEMFEQIFGETPMILYGEGYGYKIQKGGDYRDDVSFILFDVYQPTNDI
;
A
#
# COMPACT_ATOMS: atom_id res chain seq x y z
N MET A 1 -17.56 1.45 5.46
CA MET A 1 -16.72 2.66 5.29
C MET A 1 -16.28 2.75 3.85
N GLU A 2 -16.29 3.94 3.30
CA GLU A 2 -15.87 4.15 1.92
C GLU A 2 -14.37 3.92 1.77
N MET A 3 -13.95 3.27 0.67
CA MET A 3 -12.54 3.03 0.40
C MET A 3 -11.84 4.35 0.05
N ILE A 4 -10.67 4.58 0.62
CA ILE A 4 -9.79 5.71 0.29
C ILE A 4 -8.57 5.15 -0.43
N GLU A 5 -8.40 5.53 -1.70
CA GLU A 5 -7.25 5.11 -2.48
C GLU A 5 -5.94 5.68 -1.90
N TYR A 6 -4.89 4.85 -1.90
CA TYR A 6 -3.57 5.34 -1.55
C TYR A 6 -3.05 6.33 -2.59
N VAL A 7 -2.49 7.43 -2.12
CA VAL A 7 -1.95 8.48 -2.99
C VAL A 7 -0.87 7.95 -3.92
N LYS A 8 -0.85 8.43 -5.14
CA LYS A 8 0.22 8.11 -6.08
C LYS A 8 1.48 8.86 -5.70
N ILE A 9 2.53 8.12 -5.37
CA ILE A 9 3.87 8.70 -5.13
C ILE A 9 4.54 8.91 -6.48
N GLU A 10 4.96 10.14 -6.73
CA GLU A 10 5.65 10.51 -7.96
C GLU A 10 7.17 10.35 -7.83
N THR A 11 7.85 10.28 -8.97
CA THR A 11 9.31 10.21 -9.02
C THR A 11 9.94 11.57 -8.67
N PRO A 12 11.15 11.59 -8.06
CA PRO A 12 11.82 12.85 -7.70
C PRO A 12 12.22 13.70 -8.90
N PHE A 13 12.53 13.07 -10.04
CA PHE A 13 12.76 13.73 -11.32
C PHE A 13 11.55 13.58 -12.24
N ILE A 14 11.34 14.58 -13.10
CA ILE A 14 10.32 14.48 -14.14
C ILE A 14 10.72 13.44 -15.19
N ARG A 15 9.73 12.91 -15.91
CA ARG A 15 9.95 11.97 -16.99
C ARG A 15 9.96 12.69 -18.34
N ALA A 16 10.75 12.18 -19.29
CA ALA A 16 10.73 12.66 -20.65
C ALA A 16 9.36 12.44 -21.30
N GLU A 17 8.94 13.41 -22.11
CA GLU A 17 7.65 13.39 -22.84
C GLU A 17 7.74 12.73 -24.22
N ASP A 18 8.90 12.14 -24.55
CA ASP A 18 9.18 11.50 -25.84
C ASP A 18 8.64 10.04 -25.95
N GLY A 19 7.87 9.58 -24.95
CA GLY A 19 7.36 8.22 -24.87
C GLY A 19 8.32 7.20 -24.22
N SER A 20 9.59 7.55 -24.01
CA SER A 20 10.57 6.66 -23.37
C SER A 20 10.32 6.47 -21.86
N LYS A 21 9.61 7.41 -21.24
CA LYS A 21 9.37 7.50 -19.79
C LYS A 21 10.67 7.56 -18.95
N LYS A 22 11.82 7.87 -19.56
CA LYS A 22 13.09 8.01 -18.85
C LYS A 22 13.05 9.21 -17.92
N LEU A 23 13.67 9.06 -16.75
CA LEU A 23 13.85 10.17 -15.82
C LEU A 23 14.87 11.17 -16.40
N ILE A 24 14.56 12.44 -16.29
CA ILE A 24 15.48 13.53 -16.66
C ILE A 24 16.23 13.93 -15.40
N GLU A 25 17.44 13.40 -15.23
CA GLU A 25 18.27 13.66 -14.07
C GLU A 25 18.54 15.17 -13.90
N GLY A 26 18.36 15.66 -12.67
CA GLY A 26 18.52 17.07 -12.33
C GLY A 26 17.26 17.93 -12.56
N ASN A 27 16.24 17.43 -13.25
CA ASN A 27 14.96 18.10 -13.39
C ASN A 27 13.98 17.61 -12.30
N TYR A 28 13.94 18.32 -11.20
CA TYR A 28 13.14 17.92 -10.03
C TYR A 28 11.64 18.03 -10.31
N ARG A 29 10.89 17.13 -9.71
CA ARG A 29 9.41 17.05 -9.83
C ARG A 29 8.74 18.35 -9.42
N ASN A 30 9.19 18.97 -8.34
CA ASN A 30 8.68 20.21 -7.79
C ASN A 30 9.74 20.88 -6.88
N GLU A 31 9.43 22.07 -6.42
CA GLU A 31 10.31 22.87 -5.56
C GLU A 31 10.60 22.19 -4.22
N THR A 32 9.64 21.44 -3.67
CA THR A 32 9.83 20.72 -2.41
C THR A 32 10.88 19.63 -2.54
N VAL A 33 10.85 18.86 -3.61
CA VAL A 33 11.85 17.80 -3.88
C VAL A 33 13.23 18.44 -4.07
N GLU A 34 13.32 19.53 -4.82
CA GLU A 34 14.57 20.27 -5.02
C GLU A 34 15.14 20.82 -3.71
N TYR A 35 14.29 21.39 -2.88
CA TYR A 35 14.67 21.89 -1.54
C TYR A 35 15.22 20.79 -0.64
N LEU A 36 14.64 19.60 -0.68
CA LEU A 36 15.03 18.45 0.15
C LEU A 36 16.17 17.61 -0.42
N LYS A 37 16.68 17.92 -1.61
CA LYS A 37 17.67 17.09 -2.33
C LYS A 37 18.93 16.76 -1.52
N ASP A 38 19.37 17.66 -0.67
CA ASP A 38 20.59 17.52 0.15
C ASP A 38 20.28 17.02 1.58
N SER A 39 19.03 16.69 1.86
CA SER A 39 18.62 16.12 3.14
C SER A 39 19.05 14.65 3.26
N LEU A 40 19.04 14.12 4.47
CA LEU A 40 19.22 12.69 4.69
C LEU A 40 17.97 11.93 4.21
N TRP A 41 18.17 11.02 3.25
CA TRP A 41 17.10 10.20 2.69
C TRP A 41 17.21 8.75 3.15
N GLU A 42 16.08 8.18 3.52
CA GLU A 42 15.94 6.74 3.73
C GLU A 42 15.46 6.07 2.44
N PHE A 43 16.18 5.04 1.99
CA PHE A 43 15.81 4.25 0.83
C PHE A 43 15.29 2.90 1.27
N THR A 44 14.10 2.56 0.82
CA THR A 44 13.49 1.24 1.05
C THR A 44 13.27 0.51 -0.27
N GLU A 45 13.25 -0.81 -0.22
CA GLU A 45 12.92 -1.62 -1.39
C GLU A 45 11.46 -1.39 -1.78
N LYS A 46 11.21 -1.10 -3.05
CA LYS A 46 9.87 -1.09 -3.62
C LYS A 46 9.49 -2.50 -4.05
N ILE A 47 8.75 -3.20 -3.21
CA ILE A 47 8.25 -4.54 -3.51
C ILE A 47 7.32 -4.50 -4.73
N ASP A 48 7.57 -5.41 -5.68
CA ASP A 48 6.73 -5.59 -6.86
C ASP A 48 5.59 -6.56 -6.57
N GLY A 49 4.42 -6.03 -6.36
CA GLY A 49 3.22 -6.79 -6.03
C GLY A 49 1.95 -6.06 -6.45
N THR A 50 0.94 -6.12 -5.64
CA THR A 50 -0.33 -5.43 -5.83
C THR A 50 -0.69 -4.61 -4.59
N ASN A 51 -1.15 -3.40 -4.80
CA ASN A 51 -1.57 -2.52 -3.71
C ASN A 51 -2.81 -3.09 -3.01
N ILE A 52 -2.74 -3.19 -1.69
CA ILE A 52 -3.82 -3.69 -0.84
C ILE A 52 -4.10 -2.67 0.26
N SER A 53 -5.38 -2.42 0.47
CA SER A 53 -5.88 -1.67 1.61
C SER A 53 -6.64 -2.61 2.55
N ILE A 54 -6.25 -2.65 3.80
CA ILE A 54 -6.96 -3.36 4.86
C ILE A 54 -7.72 -2.31 5.66
N VAL A 55 -9.04 -2.37 5.57
CA VAL A 55 -9.94 -1.37 6.15
C VAL A 55 -10.58 -1.94 7.40
N TRP A 56 -10.33 -1.30 8.53
CA TRP A 56 -11.05 -1.48 9.78
C TRP A 56 -12.08 -0.36 9.90
N ASP A 57 -13.37 -0.70 9.87
CA ASP A 57 -14.45 0.29 9.97
C ASP A 57 -14.89 0.62 11.40
N GLY A 58 -14.23 0.02 12.38
CA GLY A 58 -14.57 0.05 13.80
C GLY A 58 -15.25 -1.25 14.30
N HIS A 59 -15.64 -2.13 13.39
CA HIS A 59 -16.35 -3.38 13.70
C HIS A 59 -15.92 -4.57 12.85
N LYS A 60 -15.50 -4.34 11.60
CA LYS A 60 -15.14 -5.38 10.63
C LYS A 60 -13.93 -5.00 9.83
N VAL A 61 -13.24 -6.03 9.35
CA VAL A 61 -12.11 -5.90 8.42
C VAL A 61 -12.57 -6.20 6.99
N GLU A 62 -12.21 -5.32 6.07
CA GLU A 62 -12.41 -5.51 4.63
C GLU A 62 -11.10 -5.35 3.87
N PHE A 63 -10.99 -6.01 2.72
CA PHE A 63 -9.81 -5.94 1.85
C PHE A 63 -10.19 -5.32 0.52
N HIS A 64 -9.38 -4.36 0.07
CA HIS A 64 -9.55 -3.71 -1.21
C HIS A 64 -8.23 -3.72 -1.99
N GLY A 65 -8.33 -3.80 -3.32
CA GLY A 65 -7.21 -3.50 -4.20
C GLY A 65 -7.02 -1.97 -4.31
N ARG A 66 -6.22 -1.54 -5.27
CA ARG A 66 -5.92 -0.11 -5.45
C ARG A 66 -7.16 0.75 -5.73
N THR A 67 -8.11 0.20 -6.50
CA THR A 67 -9.36 0.87 -6.85
C THR A 67 -10.54 0.01 -6.45
N GLU A 68 -11.74 0.58 -6.38
CA GLU A 68 -12.97 -0.15 -6.07
C GLU A 68 -13.24 -1.33 -7.03
N ARG A 69 -12.75 -1.23 -8.27
CA ARG A 69 -12.94 -2.26 -9.32
C ARG A 69 -11.80 -3.27 -9.38
N ALA A 70 -10.71 -3.02 -8.66
CA ALA A 70 -9.58 -3.93 -8.67
C ALA A 70 -9.95 -5.24 -7.98
N GLN A 71 -9.69 -6.36 -8.67
CA GLN A 71 -9.88 -7.69 -8.11
C GLN A 71 -8.58 -8.17 -7.47
N ILE A 72 -8.70 -8.70 -6.26
CA ILE A 72 -7.58 -9.31 -5.55
C ILE A 72 -7.52 -10.80 -5.94
N PRO A 73 -6.35 -11.34 -6.35
CA PRO A 73 -6.22 -12.76 -6.60
C PRO A 73 -6.69 -13.62 -5.41
N SER A 74 -7.43 -14.68 -5.69
CA SER A 74 -8.08 -15.49 -4.64
C SER A 74 -7.10 -16.09 -3.62
N HIS A 75 -5.91 -16.52 -4.06
CA HIS A 75 -4.89 -17.04 -3.14
C HIS A 75 -4.32 -15.95 -2.20
N LEU A 76 -4.28 -14.71 -2.65
CA LEU A 76 -3.93 -13.56 -1.79
C LEU A 76 -5.06 -13.23 -0.82
N VAL A 77 -6.32 -13.24 -1.27
CA VAL A 77 -7.50 -13.04 -0.38
C VAL A 77 -7.49 -14.06 0.76
N ASN A 78 -7.22 -15.32 0.45
CA ASN A 78 -7.13 -16.37 1.47
C ASN A 78 -6.06 -16.07 2.52
N LYS A 79 -4.89 -15.59 2.07
CA LYS A 79 -3.81 -15.19 2.98
C LYS A 79 -4.16 -13.97 3.82
N LEU A 80 -4.78 -12.96 3.22
CA LEU A 80 -5.25 -11.78 3.94
C LEU A 80 -6.30 -12.13 5.00
N ASN A 81 -7.23 -13.03 4.68
CA ASN A 81 -8.20 -13.54 5.66
C ASN A 81 -7.53 -14.29 6.81
N GLU A 82 -6.51 -15.10 6.53
CA GLU A 82 -5.72 -15.78 7.57
C GLU A 82 -5.02 -14.78 8.49
N MET A 83 -4.44 -13.72 7.92
CA MET A 83 -3.65 -12.74 8.67
C MET A 83 -4.51 -11.72 9.43
N PHE A 84 -5.62 -11.27 8.85
CA PHE A 84 -6.38 -10.11 9.32
C PHE A 84 -7.89 -10.34 9.45
N GLY A 85 -8.44 -11.35 8.81
CA GLY A 85 -9.87 -11.60 8.80
C GLY A 85 -10.31 -12.56 9.90
N GLY A 86 -11.63 -12.65 10.07
CA GLY A 86 -12.27 -13.50 11.07
C GLY A 86 -12.29 -12.93 12.48
N ASP A 87 -13.16 -13.49 13.32
CA ASP A 87 -13.49 -12.93 14.62
C ASP A 87 -12.28 -12.70 15.53
N VAL A 88 -11.31 -13.61 15.53
CA VAL A 88 -10.10 -13.50 16.38
C VAL A 88 -9.23 -12.30 15.98
N ASN A 89 -9.03 -12.09 14.68
CA ASN A 89 -8.24 -10.96 14.19
C ASN A 89 -9.02 -9.65 14.36
N GLU A 90 -10.32 -9.64 14.12
CA GLU A 90 -11.17 -8.47 14.32
C GLU A 90 -11.20 -8.05 15.81
N GLU A 91 -11.21 -9.00 16.72
CA GLU A 91 -11.08 -8.75 18.16
C GLU A 91 -9.72 -8.07 18.49
N MET A 92 -8.64 -8.46 17.82
CA MET A 92 -7.35 -7.78 17.96
C MET A 92 -7.35 -6.36 17.41
N PHE A 93 -8.01 -6.12 16.26
CA PHE A 93 -8.21 -4.77 15.73
C PHE A 93 -8.99 -3.90 16.72
N GLU A 94 -10.07 -4.43 17.30
CA GLU A 94 -10.86 -3.73 18.32
C GLU A 94 -10.03 -3.40 19.57
N GLN A 95 -9.18 -4.32 20.03
CA GLN A 95 -8.29 -4.08 21.18
C GLN A 95 -7.27 -2.98 20.91
N ILE A 96 -6.76 -2.88 19.68
CA ILE A 96 -5.71 -1.91 19.30
C ILE A 96 -6.32 -0.55 18.95
N PHE A 97 -7.38 -0.53 18.15
CA PHE A 97 -7.94 0.68 17.56
C PHE A 97 -9.31 1.07 18.16
N GLY A 98 -9.94 0.19 18.91
CA GLY A 98 -11.32 0.38 19.35
C GLY A 98 -12.26 0.49 18.16
N GLU A 99 -13.23 1.37 18.24
CA GLU A 99 -14.15 1.69 17.13
C GLU A 99 -13.61 2.75 16.17
N THR A 100 -12.36 3.16 16.32
CA THR A 100 -11.73 4.16 15.44
C THR A 100 -11.43 3.53 14.08
N PRO A 101 -11.99 4.05 12.98
CA PRO A 101 -11.68 3.55 11.64
C PRO A 101 -10.22 3.74 11.28
N MET A 102 -9.61 2.71 10.70
CA MET A 102 -8.21 2.70 10.28
C MET A 102 -8.07 2.06 8.91
N ILE A 103 -7.14 2.55 8.12
CA ILE A 103 -6.76 1.93 6.86
C ILE A 103 -5.26 1.61 6.91
N LEU A 104 -4.95 0.33 6.68
CA LEU A 104 -3.58 -0.15 6.57
C LEU A 104 -3.28 -0.33 5.08
N TYR A 105 -2.32 0.42 4.56
CA TYR A 105 -1.88 0.30 3.18
C TYR A 105 -0.62 -0.55 3.09
N GLY A 106 -0.58 -1.43 2.12
CA GLY A 106 0.56 -2.29 1.90
C GLY A 106 0.58 -2.93 0.52
N GLU A 107 1.52 -3.82 0.35
CA GLU A 107 1.71 -4.57 -0.88
C GLU A 107 1.44 -6.05 -0.62
N GLY A 108 0.49 -6.61 -1.35
CA GLY A 108 0.32 -8.04 -1.47
C GLY A 108 1.34 -8.56 -2.49
N TYR A 109 2.14 -9.55 -2.12
CA TYR A 109 3.26 -9.99 -2.95
C TYR A 109 3.54 -11.49 -2.81
N GLY A 110 4.35 -12.02 -3.68
CA GLY A 110 4.77 -13.41 -3.66
C GLY A 110 4.30 -14.19 -4.88
N TYR A 111 4.11 -15.48 -4.71
CA TYR A 111 3.83 -16.42 -5.79
C TYR A 111 2.64 -16.00 -6.67
N LYS A 112 2.87 -15.96 -7.99
CA LYS A 112 1.88 -15.54 -9.01
C LYS A 112 1.31 -14.11 -8.83
N ILE A 113 2.01 -13.24 -8.14
CA ILE A 113 1.70 -11.82 -8.08
C ILE A 113 2.86 -11.06 -8.72
N GLN A 114 2.63 -10.49 -9.91
CA GLN A 114 3.67 -9.87 -10.73
C GLN A 114 4.85 -10.86 -10.93
N LYS A 115 6.10 -10.41 -10.67
CA LYS A 115 7.29 -11.28 -10.67
C LYS A 115 7.59 -11.85 -9.27
N GLY A 116 6.58 -12.01 -8.44
CA GLY A 116 6.69 -12.25 -7.00
C GLY A 116 7.27 -13.60 -6.58
N GLY A 117 7.41 -14.57 -7.51
CA GLY A 117 8.09 -15.83 -7.21
C GLY A 117 9.56 -15.67 -6.82
N ASP A 118 10.17 -14.51 -7.15
CA ASP A 118 11.53 -14.18 -6.74
C ASP A 118 11.62 -13.75 -5.26
N TYR A 119 10.49 -13.36 -4.66
CA TYR A 119 10.44 -12.93 -3.25
C TYR A 119 10.19 -14.11 -2.30
N ARG A 120 9.21 -14.96 -2.65
CA ARG A 120 8.80 -16.08 -1.80
C ARG A 120 7.92 -17.08 -2.55
N ASP A 121 7.89 -18.33 -2.07
CA ASP A 121 7.13 -19.42 -2.68
C ASP A 121 5.62 -19.39 -2.39
N ASP A 122 5.21 -18.63 -1.41
CA ASP A 122 3.81 -18.35 -1.05
C ASP A 122 3.48 -16.87 -1.26
N VAL A 123 2.36 -16.40 -0.72
CA VAL A 123 1.97 -14.99 -0.75
C VAL A 123 1.94 -14.40 0.65
N SER A 124 2.16 -13.10 0.75
CA SER A 124 2.08 -12.35 1.99
C SER A 124 1.71 -10.89 1.74
N PHE A 125 1.69 -10.14 2.81
CA PHE A 125 1.42 -8.72 2.82
C PHE A 125 2.52 -7.99 3.58
N ILE A 126 2.98 -6.88 3.06
CA ILE A 126 3.90 -5.97 3.74
C ILE A 126 3.27 -4.60 3.90
N LEU A 127 3.16 -4.15 5.14
CA LEU A 127 2.63 -2.83 5.50
C LEU A 127 3.64 -1.74 5.14
N PHE A 128 3.19 -0.63 4.59
CA PHE A 128 4.04 0.54 4.39
C PHE A 128 3.44 1.85 4.90
N ASP A 129 2.12 1.91 5.17
CA ASP A 129 1.49 3.12 5.70
C ASP A 129 0.22 2.80 6.49
N VAL A 130 -0.14 3.68 7.40
CA VAL A 130 -1.37 3.60 8.20
C VAL A 130 -2.05 4.97 8.18
N TYR A 131 -3.35 4.98 7.92
CA TYR A 131 -4.14 6.19 7.83
C TYR A 131 -5.34 6.13 8.75
N GLN A 132 -5.55 7.18 9.51
CA GLN A 132 -6.72 7.37 10.36
C GLN A 132 -7.66 8.42 9.73
N PRO A 133 -8.74 8.02 9.05
CA PRO A 133 -9.60 8.94 8.31
C PRO A 133 -10.25 10.05 9.14
N THR A 134 -10.59 9.74 10.39
CA THR A 134 -11.27 10.68 11.29
C THR A 134 -10.40 11.89 11.68
N ASN A 135 -9.09 11.74 11.66
CA ASN A 135 -8.14 12.80 12.01
C ASN A 135 -7.25 13.25 10.85
N ASP A 136 -7.44 12.64 9.68
CA ASP A 136 -6.60 12.89 8.50
C ASP A 136 -5.09 12.73 8.76
N ILE A 137 -4.72 11.66 9.48
CA ILE A 137 -3.35 11.30 9.84
C ILE A 137 -2.98 9.88 9.42
#